data_9a625a19eeaab2b34e1fd705a599d859
#
_entry.id   9a625a19eeaab2b34e1fd705a599d859
#
_cell.length_a   1.000
_cell.length_b   1.000
_cell.length_c   1.000
_cell.angle_alpha   90.00
_cell.angle_beta   90.00
_cell.angle_gamma   90.00
#
_symmetry.space_group_name_H-M   'P 1'
#
loop_
_entity.id
_entity.type
_entity.pdbx_description
1 polymer ?
#
loop_
_entity_poly.entity_id
_entity_poly.type
_entity_poly.pdbx_seq_one_letter_code
_entity_poly.pdbx_strand_id
1 'polypeptide(L)'
;ATRGYGVMGLNPLDAPVDVIIAVWPWGAYLGEAGKQDGIRAQVSSWRRFGGDTLIPHAKASGQYLNSILAKIETVRAGYDEAIMLAQDGSVSEGSGENIFVVMGGRIIEPPQTASVLDGISRRTIHQLAADSGRTVESRSIARSELYIADEVFMTGTAAEVVPVREIDDRVIGSGQPGPVTRELQELYEDAVHGRIEARRDWLDPVEVPAADLAAES
;
A
#
# COMPACT_ATOMS: atom_id res chain seq x y z
N ALA A 1 18.90 -2.70 2.24
CA ALA A 1 20.27 -2.36 2.63
C ALA A 1 20.28 -1.69 4.00
N THR A 2 21.29 -1.94 4.78
CA THR A 2 21.51 -1.35 6.11
C THR A 2 22.85 -0.63 6.15
N ARG A 3 22.96 0.40 7.00
CA ARG A 3 24.25 0.93 7.38
C ARG A 3 24.82 0.06 8.50
N GLY A 4 26.03 -0.47 8.30
CA GLY A 4 26.75 -1.23 9.32
C GLY A 4 27.36 -0.33 10.39
N TYR A 5 28.13 -0.96 11.28
CA TYR A 5 28.81 -0.24 12.37
C TYR A 5 29.87 0.70 11.80
N GLY A 6 29.87 1.93 12.31
CA GLY A 6 30.87 2.94 12.03
C GLY A 6 31.32 3.61 13.32
N VAL A 7 31.58 4.90 13.29
CA VAL A 7 31.83 5.71 14.50
C VAL A 7 30.50 6.10 15.14
N MET A 8 30.50 6.22 16.48
CA MET A 8 29.34 6.76 17.20
C MET A 8 29.13 8.21 16.76
N GLY A 9 27.94 8.51 16.27
CA GLY A 9 27.54 9.84 15.80
C GLY A 9 26.57 9.81 14.66
N LEU A 10 26.22 10.98 14.12
CA LEU A 10 25.20 11.13 13.06
C LEU A 10 25.79 11.11 11.64
N ASN A 11 27.11 11.09 11.49
CA ASN A 11 27.75 11.01 10.18
C ASN A 11 27.84 9.54 9.71
N PRO A 12 27.04 9.11 8.68
CA PRO A 12 27.05 7.73 8.23
C PRO A 12 27.97 7.51 7.02
N LEU A 13 28.72 8.51 6.56
CA LEU A 13 29.41 8.45 5.26
C LEU A 13 30.44 7.31 5.17
N ASP A 14 31.15 7.07 6.26
CA ASP A 14 32.20 6.04 6.33
C ASP A 14 31.67 4.68 6.83
N ALA A 15 30.37 4.58 7.17
CA ALA A 15 29.78 3.32 7.59
C ALA A 15 29.56 2.39 6.39
N PRO A 16 29.90 1.09 6.48
CA PRO A 16 29.65 0.14 5.42
C PRO A 16 28.16 0.03 5.12
N VAL A 17 27.85 -0.36 3.89
CA VAL A 17 26.48 -0.64 3.47
C VAL A 17 26.35 -2.14 3.21
N ASP A 18 25.47 -2.79 3.97
CA ASP A 18 25.17 -4.20 3.81
C ASP A 18 23.85 -4.37 3.05
N VAL A 19 23.78 -5.32 2.13
CA VAL A 19 22.57 -5.72 1.43
C VAL A 19 22.18 -7.11 1.89
N ILE A 20 20.98 -7.24 2.46
CA ILE A 20 20.44 -8.50 2.95
C ILE A 20 19.15 -8.77 2.17
N ILE A 21 19.03 -9.99 1.62
CA ILE A 21 17.81 -10.49 1.00
C ILE A 21 17.32 -11.64 1.86
N ALA A 22 16.12 -11.51 2.42
CA ALA A 22 15.48 -12.52 3.24
C ALA A 22 14.17 -12.95 2.58
N VAL A 23 13.95 -14.27 2.51
CA VAL A 23 12.76 -14.86 1.89
C VAL A 23 12.15 -15.85 2.89
N TRP A 24 10.84 -15.75 3.09
CA TRP A 24 10.09 -16.71 3.94
C TRP A 24 8.63 -16.76 3.45
N PRO A 25 7.91 -17.89 3.73
CA PRO A 25 6.47 -17.96 3.47
C PRO A 25 5.73 -16.89 4.29
N TRP A 26 4.83 -16.15 3.62
CA TRP A 26 4.03 -15.12 4.26
C TRP A 26 2.58 -15.19 3.76
N GLY A 27 1.62 -15.25 4.69
CA GLY A 27 0.20 -15.20 4.36
C GLY A 27 -0.30 -13.79 4.05
N ALA A 28 -1.61 -13.65 3.82
CA ALA A 28 -2.24 -12.36 3.54
C ALA A 28 -2.05 -11.39 4.70
N TYR A 29 -1.41 -10.26 4.46
CA TYR A 29 -1.01 -9.26 5.48
C TYR A 29 -2.19 -8.70 6.28
N LEU A 30 -3.33 -8.43 5.64
CA LEU A 30 -4.56 -7.96 6.27
C LEU A 30 -5.62 -9.08 6.41
N GLY A 31 -5.19 -10.34 6.30
CA GLY A 31 -6.04 -11.52 6.37
C GLY A 31 -6.83 -11.79 5.09
N GLU A 32 -7.16 -13.06 4.86
CA GLU A 32 -7.94 -13.48 3.68
C GLU A 32 -9.33 -12.82 3.65
N ALA A 33 -10.00 -12.74 4.81
CA ALA A 33 -11.29 -12.06 4.92
C ALA A 33 -11.19 -10.57 4.56
N GLY A 34 -10.11 -9.89 4.97
CA GLY A 34 -9.87 -8.49 4.60
C GLY A 34 -9.69 -8.31 3.10
N LYS A 35 -9.00 -9.25 2.42
CA LYS A 35 -8.83 -9.24 0.96
C LYS A 35 -10.16 -9.49 0.23
N GLN A 36 -11.01 -10.38 0.75
CA GLN A 36 -12.27 -10.78 0.11
C GLN A 36 -13.43 -9.82 0.41
N ASP A 37 -13.61 -9.45 1.67
CA ASP A 37 -14.79 -8.71 2.15
C ASP A 37 -14.51 -7.23 2.41
N GLY A 38 -13.25 -6.84 2.39
CA GLY A 38 -12.80 -5.50 2.72
C GLY A 38 -12.54 -5.29 4.21
N ILE A 39 -11.65 -4.35 4.49
CA ILE A 39 -11.19 -3.98 5.84
C ILE A 39 -11.97 -2.79 6.39
N ARG A 40 -11.87 -2.62 7.72
CA ARG A 40 -12.29 -1.41 8.42
C ARG A 40 -11.08 -0.51 8.64
N ALA A 41 -11.14 0.72 8.19
CA ALA A 41 -10.06 1.70 8.35
C ALA A 41 -10.47 2.85 9.27
N GLN A 42 -9.47 3.49 9.89
CA GLN A 42 -9.66 4.69 10.71
C GLN A 42 -8.75 5.80 10.22
N VAL A 43 -9.28 7.02 10.13
CA VAL A 43 -8.43 8.20 9.93
C VAL A 43 -7.70 8.50 11.23
N SER A 44 -6.38 8.23 11.23
CA SER A 44 -5.52 8.40 12.40
C SER A 44 -5.39 9.87 12.83
N SER A 45 -5.16 10.10 14.11
CA SER A 45 -4.75 11.40 14.64
C SER A 45 -3.32 11.78 14.23
N TRP A 46 -2.49 10.77 13.90
CA TRP A 46 -1.12 10.96 13.42
C TRP A 46 -1.12 11.33 11.94
N ARG A 47 -0.41 12.40 11.60
CA ARG A 47 -0.22 12.83 10.21
C ARG A 47 1.09 12.30 9.65
N ARG A 48 1.15 12.15 8.32
CA ARG A 48 2.41 11.89 7.64
C ARG A 48 3.36 13.07 7.83
N PHE A 49 4.64 12.77 7.94
CA PHE A 49 5.68 13.80 8.00
C PHE A 49 5.80 14.54 6.66
N GLY A 50 6.15 15.81 6.70
CA GLY A 50 6.38 16.63 5.50
C GLY A 50 7.68 16.28 4.78
N GLY A 51 7.73 16.58 3.48
CA GLY A 51 8.93 16.34 2.65
C GLY A 51 10.12 17.20 3.01
N ASP A 52 9.94 18.23 3.81
CA ASP A 52 10.96 19.09 4.42
C ASP A 52 11.49 18.56 5.76
N THR A 53 10.79 17.59 6.36
CA THR A 53 11.18 16.95 7.62
C THR A 53 11.94 15.64 7.37
N LEU A 54 11.41 14.80 6.50
CA LEU A 54 11.96 13.51 6.09
C LEU A 54 11.76 13.32 4.59
N ILE A 55 12.15 12.17 4.04
CA ILE A 55 12.01 11.88 2.61
C ILE A 55 10.87 10.87 2.43
N PRO A 56 9.62 11.30 2.13
CA PRO A 56 8.47 10.39 2.04
C PRO A 56 8.66 9.28 1.00
N HIS A 57 9.36 9.58 -0.08
CA HIS A 57 9.63 8.62 -1.16
C HIS A 57 10.68 7.56 -0.82
N ALA A 58 11.43 7.71 0.27
CA ALA A 58 12.39 6.72 0.73
C ALA A 58 11.70 5.72 1.68
N LYS A 59 11.78 4.42 1.35
CA LYS A 59 11.27 3.35 2.21
C LYS A 59 12.29 3.04 3.33
N ALA A 60 12.55 4.02 4.19
CA ALA A 60 13.52 3.92 5.28
C ALA A 60 12.87 3.46 6.58
N SER A 61 13.49 2.48 7.27
CA SER A 61 12.95 1.87 8.49
C SER A 61 12.70 2.87 9.61
N GLY A 62 13.53 3.90 9.76
CA GLY A 62 13.35 4.95 10.79
C GLY A 62 12.07 5.77 10.60
N GLN A 63 11.57 5.90 9.39
CA GLN A 63 10.33 6.63 9.09
C GLN A 63 9.08 5.86 9.50
N TYR A 64 9.18 4.52 9.63
CA TYR A 64 8.07 3.67 10.07
C TYR A 64 7.62 3.93 11.51
N LEU A 65 8.41 4.63 12.33
CA LEU A 65 7.94 5.07 13.65
C LEU A 65 6.62 5.83 13.56
N ASN A 66 6.47 6.71 12.58
CA ASN A 66 5.23 7.46 12.31
C ASN A 66 4.06 6.52 11.96
N SER A 67 4.29 5.56 11.05
CA SER A 67 3.30 4.56 10.66
C SER A 67 2.92 3.61 11.82
N ILE A 68 3.89 3.21 12.65
CA ILE A 68 3.67 2.36 13.82
C ILE A 68 2.77 3.05 14.83
N LEU A 69 2.96 4.34 15.08
CA LEU A 69 2.11 5.12 16.01
C LEU A 69 0.66 5.16 15.51
N ALA A 70 0.45 5.42 14.21
CA ALA A 70 -0.88 5.39 13.60
C ALA A 70 -1.50 3.99 13.66
N LYS A 71 -0.74 2.94 13.36
CA LYS A 71 -1.22 1.55 13.39
C LYS A 71 -1.63 1.12 14.80
N ILE A 72 -0.84 1.44 15.82
CA ILE A 72 -1.16 1.12 17.22
C ILE A 72 -2.46 1.80 17.66
N GLU A 73 -2.63 3.08 17.34
CA GLU A 73 -3.86 3.82 17.62
C GLU A 73 -5.08 3.11 17.01
N THR A 74 -4.99 2.79 15.72
CA THR A 74 -6.04 2.18 14.91
C THR A 74 -6.41 0.78 15.40
N VAL A 75 -5.43 -0.08 15.64
CA VAL A 75 -5.67 -1.45 16.14
C VAL A 75 -6.30 -1.44 17.53
N ARG A 76 -5.87 -0.52 18.42
CA ARG A 76 -6.48 -0.36 19.74
C ARG A 76 -7.92 0.14 19.68
N ALA A 77 -8.28 0.87 18.64
CA ALA A 77 -9.65 1.31 18.39
C ALA A 77 -10.52 0.24 17.70
N GLY A 78 -9.96 -0.93 17.35
CA GLY A 78 -10.69 -2.06 16.77
C GLY A 78 -10.83 -2.00 15.26
N TYR A 79 -9.97 -1.25 14.57
CA TYR A 79 -9.89 -1.20 13.10
C TYR A 79 -8.69 -1.99 12.58
N ASP A 80 -8.72 -2.30 11.30
CA ASP A 80 -7.69 -3.12 10.66
C ASP A 80 -6.51 -2.26 10.16
N GLU A 81 -6.77 -1.04 9.62
CA GLU A 81 -5.74 -0.20 9.03
C GLU A 81 -5.99 1.30 9.27
N ALA A 82 -4.89 2.06 9.36
CA ALA A 82 -4.91 3.51 9.50
C ALA A 82 -4.95 4.20 8.12
N ILE A 83 -5.71 5.28 8.01
CA ILE A 83 -5.58 6.27 6.95
C ILE A 83 -4.89 7.48 7.55
N MET A 84 -3.75 7.87 7.00
CA MET A 84 -2.99 9.03 7.46
C MET A 84 -3.26 10.24 6.55
N LEU A 85 -3.33 11.40 7.15
CA LEU A 85 -3.46 12.66 6.43
C LEU A 85 -2.08 13.33 6.28
N ALA A 86 -1.90 14.08 5.21
CA ALA A 86 -0.78 14.99 5.02
C ALA A 86 -0.82 16.17 6.00
N GLN A 87 0.22 17.00 6.02
CA GLN A 87 0.31 18.14 6.93
C GLN A 87 -0.80 19.16 6.74
N ASP A 88 -1.27 19.33 5.50
CA ASP A 88 -2.38 20.22 5.14
C ASP A 88 -3.78 19.66 5.44
N GLY A 89 -3.85 18.40 5.90
CA GLY A 89 -5.10 17.71 6.22
C GLY A 89 -5.74 16.96 5.06
N SER A 90 -5.14 16.99 3.88
CA SER A 90 -5.56 16.13 2.77
C SER A 90 -5.19 14.66 3.04
N VAL A 91 -5.87 13.74 2.36
CA VAL A 91 -5.55 12.30 2.44
C VAL A 91 -4.15 12.04 1.89
N SER A 92 -3.37 11.24 2.61
CA SER A 92 -2.04 10.81 2.20
C SER A 92 -2.05 9.33 1.79
N GLU A 93 -1.86 8.43 2.72
CA GLU A 93 -1.77 6.98 2.45
C GLU A 93 -2.17 6.18 3.69
N GLY A 94 -2.14 4.85 3.61
CA GLY A 94 -2.24 3.97 4.77
C GLY A 94 -0.99 4.00 5.65
N SER A 95 -0.95 3.17 6.70
CA SER A 95 0.26 3.04 7.53
C SER A 95 1.40 2.35 6.78
N GLY A 96 1.09 1.47 5.82
CA GLY A 96 2.03 0.73 5.00
C GLY A 96 1.61 0.56 3.54
N GLU A 97 0.50 1.16 3.11
CA GLU A 97 -0.13 1.02 1.80
C GLU A 97 -0.44 2.38 1.17
N ASN A 98 -0.45 2.44 -0.16
CA ASN A 98 -1.04 3.56 -0.89
C ASN A 98 -2.57 3.41 -0.92
N ILE A 99 -3.30 4.52 -0.99
CA ILE A 99 -4.77 4.57 -1.00
C ILE A 99 -5.28 5.11 -2.34
N PHE A 100 -6.42 4.56 -2.78
CA PHE A 100 -7.18 5.00 -3.94
C PHE A 100 -8.64 5.16 -3.57
N VAL A 101 -9.29 6.14 -4.19
CA VAL A 101 -10.71 6.45 -4.02
C VAL A 101 -11.40 6.38 -5.38
N VAL A 102 -12.55 5.73 -5.44
CA VAL A 102 -13.37 5.69 -6.65
C VAL A 102 -14.59 6.57 -6.46
N MET A 103 -14.81 7.49 -7.39
CA MET A 103 -15.96 8.39 -7.40
C MET A 103 -16.51 8.54 -8.82
N GLY A 104 -17.76 8.19 -9.02
CA GLY A 104 -18.39 8.22 -10.36
C GLY A 104 -17.62 7.37 -11.38
N GLY A 105 -17.08 6.24 -10.96
CA GLY A 105 -16.28 5.33 -11.79
C GLY A 105 -14.85 5.81 -12.10
N ARG A 106 -14.44 6.98 -11.63
CA ARG A 106 -13.06 7.49 -11.76
C ARG A 106 -12.22 7.05 -10.58
N ILE A 107 -11.01 6.59 -10.86
CA ILE A 107 -10.01 6.24 -9.86
C ILE A 107 -9.19 7.48 -9.53
N ILE A 108 -9.12 7.84 -8.26
CA ILE A 108 -8.44 9.03 -7.76
C ILE A 108 -7.42 8.61 -6.71
N GLU A 109 -6.25 9.23 -6.73
CA GLU A 109 -5.22 9.01 -5.73
C GLU A 109 -4.67 10.31 -5.16
N PRO A 110 -4.12 10.31 -3.94
CA PRO A 110 -3.39 11.44 -3.41
C PRO A 110 -2.13 11.71 -4.25
N PRO A 111 -1.79 13.00 -4.52
CA PRO A 111 -0.59 13.34 -5.26
C PRO A 111 0.67 13.06 -4.42
N GLN A 112 1.82 12.94 -5.06
CA GLN A 112 3.10 12.74 -4.34
C GLN A 112 3.40 13.86 -3.34
N THR A 113 2.89 15.07 -3.57
CA THR A 113 2.98 16.21 -2.64
C THR A 113 2.25 15.98 -1.32
N ALA A 114 1.34 15.01 -1.25
CA ALA A 114 0.68 14.59 -0.01
C ALA A 114 1.54 13.64 0.85
N SER A 115 2.86 13.62 0.64
CA SER A 115 3.84 12.81 1.40
C SER A 115 3.64 11.30 1.27
N VAL A 116 3.18 10.82 0.12
CA VAL A 116 2.98 9.41 -0.17
C VAL A 116 4.29 8.73 -0.60
N LEU A 117 4.42 7.45 -0.30
CA LEU A 117 5.47 6.62 -0.88
C LEU A 117 5.15 6.37 -2.37
N ASP A 118 6.17 6.47 -3.24
CA ASP A 118 6.05 6.04 -4.63
C ASP A 118 6.10 4.51 -4.72
N GLY A 119 4.99 3.86 -4.36
CA GLY A 119 4.87 2.42 -4.24
C GLY A 119 4.96 1.69 -5.59
N ILE A 120 5.63 0.53 -5.63
CA ILE A 120 5.68 -0.31 -6.83
C ILE A 120 4.26 -0.81 -7.15
N SER A 121 3.54 -1.34 -6.16
CA SER A 121 2.13 -1.77 -6.33
C SER A 121 1.23 -0.62 -6.79
N ARG A 122 1.44 0.60 -6.29
CA ARG A 122 0.73 1.80 -6.76
C ARG A 122 0.94 2.00 -8.27
N ARG A 123 2.18 1.94 -8.76
CA ARG A 123 2.49 2.07 -10.20
C ARG A 123 1.91 0.91 -11.02
N THR A 124 1.88 -0.30 -10.44
CA THR A 124 1.21 -1.45 -11.04
C THR A 124 -0.28 -1.18 -11.25
N ILE A 125 -0.99 -0.62 -10.25
CA ILE A 125 -2.40 -0.24 -10.37
C ILE A 125 -2.62 0.78 -11.49
N HIS A 126 -1.75 1.79 -11.63
CA HIS A 126 -1.83 2.73 -12.76
C HIS A 126 -1.80 2.02 -14.11
N GLN A 127 -0.87 1.09 -14.26
CA GLN A 127 -0.72 0.37 -15.53
C GLN A 127 -1.90 -0.57 -15.81
N LEU A 128 -2.35 -1.32 -14.80
CA LEU A 128 -3.49 -2.24 -14.95
C LEU A 128 -4.79 -1.47 -15.21
N ALA A 129 -4.99 -0.33 -14.56
CA ALA A 129 -6.11 0.56 -14.85
C ALA A 129 -6.08 1.05 -16.31
N ALA A 130 -4.91 1.46 -16.81
CA ALA A 130 -4.74 1.89 -18.20
C ALA A 130 -5.02 0.73 -19.18
N ASP A 131 -4.57 -0.47 -18.87
CA ASP A 131 -4.81 -1.68 -19.69
C ASP A 131 -6.31 -2.03 -19.76
N SER A 132 -7.07 -1.73 -18.72
CA SER A 132 -8.53 -1.90 -18.68
C SER A 132 -9.32 -0.69 -19.22
N GLY A 133 -8.63 0.29 -19.81
CA GLY A 133 -9.24 1.49 -20.38
C GLY A 133 -9.65 2.56 -19.36
N ARG A 134 -9.14 2.45 -18.11
CA ARG A 134 -9.37 3.43 -17.05
C ARG A 134 -8.18 4.36 -16.89
N THR A 135 -8.41 5.51 -16.29
CA THR A 135 -7.36 6.45 -15.93
C THR A 135 -7.36 6.69 -14.42
N VAL A 136 -6.18 6.90 -13.86
CA VAL A 136 -6.01 7.31 -12.46
C VAL A 136 -5.73 8.80 -12.43
N GLU A 137 -6.58 9.54 -11.73
CA GLU A 137 -6.43 10.98 -11.50
C GLU A 137 -5.64 11.22 -10.22
N SER A 138 -4.51 11.91 -10.31
CA SER A 138 -3.73 12.32 -9.13
C SER A 138 -4.13 13.73 -8.72
N ARG A 139 -4.82 13.87 -7.57
CA ARG A 139 -5.23 15.14 -7.00
C ARG A 139 -5.35 15.10 -5.49
N SER A 140 -5.38 16.26 -4.86
CA SER A 140 -5.71 16.36 -3.43
C SER A 140 -7.11 15.79 -3.17
N ILE A 141 -7.22 15.01 -2.10
CA ILE A 141 -8.45 14.38 -1.63
C ILE A 141 -8.72 14.89 -0.22
N ALA A 142 -9.87 15.54 -0.02
CA ALA A 142 -10.27 15.96 1.32
C ALA A 142 -10.71 14.73 2.15
N ARG A 143 -10.47 14.77 3.47
CA ARG A 143 -10.95 13.69 4.37
C ARG A 143 -12.42 13.36 4.16
N SER A 144 -13.27 14.37 3.96
CA SER A 144 -14.71 14.19 3.76
C SER A 144 -15.07 13.40 2.50
N GLU A 145 -14.21 13.41 1.47
CA GLU A 145 -14.44 12.66 0.23
C GLU A 145 -14.36 11.14 0.48
N LEU A 146 -13.58 10.71 1.47
CA LEU A 146 -13.52 9.29 1.85
C LEU A 146 -14.90 8.74 2.23
N TYR A 147 -15.74 9.54 2.90
CA TYR A 147 -17.04 9.09 3.42
C TYR A 147 -18.16 9.06 2.38
N ILE A 148 -17.95 9.71 1.23
CA ILE A 148 -18.92 9.77 0.13
C ILE A 148 -18.40 9.04 -1.12
N ALA A 149 -17.28 8.35 -1.01
CA ALA A 149 -16.70 7.58 -2.09
C ALA A 149 -17.60 6.39 -2.45
N ASP A 150 -17.62 6.02 -3.73
CA ASP A 150 -18.28 4.80 -4.21
C ASP A 150 -17.49 3.57 -3.74
N GLU A 151 -16.14 3.63 -3.84
CA GLU A 151 -15.21 2.61 -3.39
C GLU A 151 -13.95 3.25 -2.83
N VAL A 152 -13.30 2.58 -1.88
CA VAL A 152 -11.95 2.89 -1.42
C VAL A 152 -11.16 1.59 -1.39
N PHE A 153 -9.92 1.60 -1.85
CA PHE A 153 -9.02 0.48 -1.72
C PHE A 153 -7.59 0.91 -1.43
N MET A 154 -6.82 0.02 -0.87
CA MET A 154 -5.41 0.20 -0.57
C MET A 154 -4.57 -0.80 -1.35
N THR A 155 -3.30 -0.46 -1.62
CA THR A 155 -2.36 -1.35 -2.29
C THR A 155 -0.97 -1.25 -1.71
N GLY A 156 -0.32 -2.40 -1.63
CA GLY A 156 1.06 -2.55 -1.16
C GLY A 156 1.59 -3.93 -1.53
N THR A 157 2.90 -4.14 -1.41
CA THR A 157 3.51 -5.45 -1.75
C THR A 157 2.93 -6.59 -0.92
N ALA A 158 2.75 -6.40 0.38
CA ALA A 158 2.20 -7.40 1.29
C ALA A 158 0.67 -7.42 1.33
N ALA A 159 0.04 -6.25 1.10
CA ALA A 159 -1.40 -6.11 1.11
C ALA A 159 -2.04 -6.45 -0.25
N GLU A 160 -1.25 -6.43 -1.33
CA GLU A 160 -1.74 -6.56 -2.70
C GLU A 160 -2.77 -5.46 -3.04
N VAL A 161 -4.03 -5.80 -3.27
CA VAL A 161 -5.15 -4.87 -3.44
C VAL A 161 -6.22 -5.23 -2.42
N VAL A 162 -6.45 -4.34 -1.46
CA VAL A 162 -7.40 -4.57 -0.35
C VAL A 162 -8.51 -3.53 -0.37
N PRO A 163 -9.77 -3.94 -0.47
CA PRO A 163 -10.91 -3.05 -0.37
C PRO A 163 -11.06 -2.47 1.04
N VAL A 164 -11.57 -1.24 1.15
CA VAL A 164 -11.95 -0.62 2.41
C VAL A 164 -13.46 -0.48 2.44
N ARG A 165 -14.14 -1.27 3.28
CA ARG A 165 -15.60 -1.32 3.38
C ARG A 165 -16.19 -0.30 4.33
N GLU A 166 -15.38 0.20 5.26
CA GLU A 166 -15.81 1.11 6.33
C GLU A 166 -14.67 2.03 6.75
N ILE A 167 -14.95 3.30 6.99
CA ILE A 167 -13.99 4.29 7.49
C ILE A 167 -14.64 5.08 8.62
N ASP A 168 -14.02 5.10 9.81
CA ASP A 168 -14.51 5.81 11.01
C ASP A 168 -15.98 5.47 11.30
N ASP A 169 -16.33 4.18 11.35
CA ASP A 169 -17.69 3.64 11.56
C ASP A 169 -18.73 4.06 10.49
N ARG A 170 -18.25 4.50 9.31
CA ARG A 170 -19.09 4.84 8.16
C ARG A 170 -18.88 3.84 7.04
N VAL A 171 -19.97 3.22 6.63
CA VAL A 171 -19.95 2.30 5.49
C VAL A 171 -19.60 3.06 4.21
N ILE A 172 -18.67 2.53 3.42
CA ILE A 172 -18.26 3.08 2.13
C ILE A 172 -19.03 2.37 1.02
N GLY A 173 -19.66 3.16 0.15
CA GLY A 173 -20.48 2.63 -0.94
C GLY A 173 -21.56 1.66 -0.43
N SER A 174 -21.50 0.41 -0.88
CA SER A 174 -22.41 -0.66 -0.44
C SER A 174 -21.95 -1.40 0.83
N GLY A 175 -20.78 -1.11 1.35
CA GLY A 175 -20.14 -1.89 2.42
C GLY A 175 -19.50 -3.20 1.91
N GLN A 176 -19.40 -3.35 0.62
CA GLN A 176 -18.77 -4.48 -0.06
C GLN A 176 -17.77 -3.98 -1.09
N PRO A 177 -16.75 -4.77 -1.46
CA PRO A 177 -15.84 -4.40 -2.54
C PRO A 177 -16.59 -4.07 -3.81
N GLY A 178 -16.36 -2.88 -4.35
CA GLY A 178 -17.03 -2.41 -5.54
C GLY A 178 -16.45 -2.99 -6.84
N PRO A 179 -17.10 -2.75 -7.98
CA PRO A 179 -16.72 -3.37 -9.25
C PRO A 179 -15.33 -2.94 -9.75
N VAL A 180 -14.93 -1.69 -9.53
CA VAL A 180 -13.60 -1.20 -9.94
C VAL A 180 -12.50 -1.86 -9.11
N THR A 181 -12.70 -1.96 -7.80
CA THR A 181 -11.75 -2.61 -6.90
C THR A 181 -11.60 -4.09 -7.23
N ARG A 182 -12.70 -4.81 -7.48
CA ARG A 182 -12.66 -6.23 -7.86
C ARG A 182 -11.94 -6.46 -9.19
N GLU A 183 -12.23 -5.65 -10.19
CA GLU A 183 -11.54 -5.71 -11.49
C GLU A 183 -10.02 -5.54 -11.31
N LEU A 184 -9.59 -4.56 -10.52
CA LEU A 184 -8.17 -4.34 -10.25
C LEU A 184 -7.53 -5.44 -9.39
N GLN A 185 -8.28 -6.04 -8.46
CA GLN A 185 -7.82 -7.23 -7.73
C GLN A 185 -7.55 -8.39 -8.66
N GLU A 186 -8.49 -8.72 -9.55
CA GLU A 186 -8.35 -9.81 -10.52
C GLU A 186 -7.18 -9.56 -11.47
N LEU A 187 -7.07 -8.35 -12.02
CA LEU A 187 -5.95 -7.98 -12.89
C LEU A 187 -4.61 -8.05 -12.16
N TYR A 188 -4.54 -7.60 -10.91
CA TYR A 188 -3.33 -7.70 -10.11
C TYR A 188 -2.93 -9.15 -9.86
N GLU A 189 -3.88 -9.97 -9.44
CA GLU A 189 -3.69 -11.41 -9.22
C GLU A 189 -3.23 -12.12 -10.49
N ASP A 190 -3.82 -11.79 -11.64
CA ASP A 190 -3.44 -12.35 -12.93
C ASP A 190 -2.03 -11.90 -13.37
N ALA A 191 -1.67 -10.65 -13.10
CA ALA A 191 -0.34 -10.12 -13.41
C ALA A 191 0.75 -10.82 -12.60
N VAL A 192 0.59 -10.91 -11.26
CA VAL A 192 1.62 -11.52 -10.39
C VAL A 192 1.78 -13.03 -10.59
N HIS A 193 0.76 -13.71 -11.12
CA HIS A 193 0.80 -15.13 -11.48
C HIS A 193 1.15 -15.38 -12.96
N GLY A 194 1.50 -14.36 -13.72
CA GLY A 194 1.93 -14.49 -15.12
C GLY A 194 0.82 -14.89 -16.09
N ARG A 195 -0.44 -14.67 -15.72
CA ARG A 195 -1.61 -14.97 -16.57
C ARG A 195 -1.87 -13.88 -17.63
N ILE A 196 -1.28 -12.69 -17.47
CA ILE A 196 -1.35 -11.61 -18.45
C ILE A 196 -0.11 -11.67 -19.34
N GLU A 197 -0.24 -12.17 -20.57
CA GLU A 197 0.88 -12.32 -21.51
C GLU A 197 1.66 -11.00 -21.73
N ALA A 198 0.94 -9.88 -21.89
CA ALA A 198 1.53 -8.55 -22.10
C ALA A 198 2.30 -8.01 -20.87
N ARG A 199 2.28 -8.70 -19.75
CA ARG A 199 2.92 -8.31 -18.48
C ARG A 199 3.91 -9.36 -17.95
N ARG A 200 4.24 -10.38 -18.75
CA ARG A 200 5.23 -11.40 -18.37
C ARG A 200 6.63 -10.85 -18.15
N ASP A 201 6.94 -9.73 -18.78
CA ASP A 201 8.19 -9.00 -18.57
C ASP A 201 8.34 -8.40 -17.15
N TRP A 202 7.26 -8.38 -16.37
CA TRP A 202 7.30 -7.98 -14.95
C TRP A 202 7.79 -9.09 -14.04
N LEU A 203 7.83 -10.32 -14.53
CA LEU A 203 8.18 -11.49 -13.74
C LEU A 203 9.62 -11.91 -14.02
N ASP A 204 10.35 -12.18 -12.95
CA ASP A 204 11.70 -12.73 -13.01
C ASP A 204 11.65 -14.16 -12.45
N PRO A 205 11.56 -15.20 -13.32
CA PRO A 205 11.43 -16.59 -12.88
C PRO A 205 12.66 -17.03 -12.10
N VAL A 206 12.45 -17.60 -10.94
CA VAL A 206 13.51 -18.22 -10.14
C VAL A 206 13.52 -19.73 -10.40
N GLU A 207 14.64 -20.24 -10.92
CA GLU A 207 14.87 -21.67 -11.09
C GLU A 207 15.14 -22.30 -9.69
N VAL A 208 14.21 -23.12 -9.22
CA VAL A 208 14.41 -23.90 -7.99
C VAL A 208 15.03 -25.24 -8.38
N PRO A 209 16.23 -25.61 -7.85
CA PRO A 209 16.83 -26.90 -8.11
C PRO A 209 15.90 -28.04 -7.71
N ALA A 210 15.80 -29.07 -8.55
CA ALA A 210 14.90 -30.21 -8.32
C ALA A 210 15.13 -30.92 -6.98
N ALA A 211 16.32 -30.81 -6.40
CA ALA A 211 16.66 -31.39 -5.09
C ALA A 211 15.94 -30.69 -3.92
N ASP A 212 15.63 -29.39 -4.06
CA ASP A 212 14.99 -28.62 -2.99
C ASP A 212 13.46 -28.80 -2.97
N LEU A 213 12.86 -29.16 -4.12
CA LEU A 213 11.44 -29.48 -4.22
C LEU A 213 11.05 -30.82 -3.55
N ALA A 214 12.02 -31.73 -3.37
CA ALA A 214 11.80 -33.02 -2.75
C ALA A 214 11.86 -32.97 -1.21
N ALA A 215 12.28 -31.89 -0.61
CA ALA A 215 12.39 -31.72 0.84
C ALA A 215 11.09 -31.22 1.52
N GLU A 216 10.09 -30.82 0.75
CA GLU A 216 8.79 -30.29 1.23
C GLU A 216 7.60 -31.25 0.99
N SER A 217 7.87 -32.51 0.54
CA SER A 217 6.83 -33.53 0.28
C SER A 217 6.66 -34.54 1.44
#